data_371988ef7fb60ca2880902b695da7ce8
#
_entry.id   371988ef7fb60ca2880902b695da7ce8
#
_cell.length_a   1.000
_cell.length_b   1.000
_cell.length_c   1.000
_cell.angle_alpha   90.00
_cell.angle_beta   90.00
_cell.angle_gamma   90.00
#
_symmetry.space_group_name_H-M   'P 1'
#
loop_
_entity.id
_entity.type
_entity.pdbx_description
1 polymer ?
#
loop_
_entity_poly.entity_id
_entity_poly.type
_entity_poly.pdbx_seq_one_letter_code
_entity_poly.pdbx_strand_id
1 'polypeptide(L)'
;EASLGVTLFERSAKGMFPTPDGEVFVRYAKTVLKQVDAIENMFSGDHAAKTQFSISVPRASYIADAFAKFSKLIEKGTDAELFYKETNALRAIKNLLNDEFKLGIVRYAESFDKYYKNMMDEKGLEYELIAEFRYKLLFHKDSPLAQMDEVTYDDLRDLVMIAHADPYVPSLPFSEVKKEELPDNSDRKILVFERASQFELLAENHETFMWSSPIPRPLLERYGLAQRYCRDNKRVYKDVLIHRKDYTLSEIDNMFIEELVKAKRETFGEEM
;
A
#
# COMPACT_ATOMS: atom_id res chain seq x y z
N GLU A 1 -13.58 32.71 -11.36
CA GLU A 1 -14.92 32.66 -10.79
C GLU A 1 -15.92 33.40 -11.72
N ALA A 2 -15.72 34.67 -12.02
CA ALA A 2 -16.65 35.42 -12.87
C ALA A 2 -16.88 34.83 -14.27
N SER A 3 -15.83 34.28 -14.91
CA SER A 3 -15.93 33.65 -16.25
C SER A 3 -16.58 32.25 -16.21
N LEU A 4 -16.53 31.58 -15.07
CA LEU A 4 -17.08 30.21 -14.89
C LEU A 4 -18.48 30.22 -14.27
N GLY A 5 -18.93 31.36 -13.73
CA GLY A 5 -20.22 31.52 -13.07
C GLY A 5 -20.37 30.77 -11.75
N VAL A 6 -19.24 30.35 -11.13
CA VAL A 6 -19.22 29.61 -9.87
C VAL A 6 -18.22 30.21 -8.88
N THR A 7 -18.51 30.05 -7.59
CA THR A 7 -17.58 30.43 -6.51
C THR A 7 -16.62 29.26 -6.25
N LEU A 8 -15.32 29.50 -6.40
CA LEU A 8 -14.30 28.46 -6.25
C LEU A 8 -13.68 28.42 -4.85
N PHE A 9 -13.65 29.59 -4.16
CA PHE A 9 -13.03 29.72 -2.85
C PHE A 9 -13.91 30.53 -1.89
N GLU A 10 -13.99 30.07 -0.65
CA GLU A 10 -14.67 30.77 0.44
C GLU A 10 -13.68 31.23 1.50
N ARG A 11 -13.91 32.41 2.07
CA ARG A 11 -13.11 32.92 3.19
C ARG A 11 -13.77 32.56 4.51
N SER A 12 -12.96 32.04 5.43
CA SER A 12 -13.35 31.83 6.81
C SER A 12 -12.36 32.49 7.77
N ALA A 13 -12.68 32.51 9.07
CA ALA A 13 -11.75 32.97 10.12
C ALA A 13 -10.45 32.15 10.19
N LYS A 14 -10.42 30.95 9.56
CA LYS A 14 -9.26 30.05 9.50
C LYS A 14 -8.49 30.10 8.17
N GLY A 15 -8.87 31.01 7.26
CA GLY A 15 -8.23 31.17 5.96
C GLY A 15 -9.17 30.98 4.76
N MET A 16 -8.60 30.76 3.59
CA MET A 16 -9.31 30.54 2.34
C MET A 16 -9.39 29.02 2.06
N PHE A 17 -10.58 28.53 1.75
CA PHE A 17 -10.85 27.12 1.47
C PHE A 17 -11.56 26.97 0.12
N PRO A 18 -11.27 25.91 -0.66
CA PRO A 18 -12.00 25.66 -1.88
C PRO A 18 -13.44 25.23 -1.56
N THR A 19 -14.39 25.68 -2.36
CA THR A 19 -15.75 25.11 -2.40
C THR A 19 -15.71 23.72 -3.07
N PRO A 20 -16.81 22.94 -3.09
CA PRO A 20 -16.88 21.70 -3.88
C PRO A 20 -16.50 21.91 -5.35
N ASP A 21 -16.99 22.99 -5.98
CA ASP A 21 -16.61 23.38 -7.35
C ASP A 21 -15.13 23.81 -7.42
N GLY A 22 -14.63 24.48 -6.38
CA GLY A 22 -13.22 24.82 -6.22
C GLY A 22 -12.31 23.61 -6.16
N GLU A 23 -12.68 22.56 -5.44
CA GLU A 23 -11.91 21.31 -5.39
C GLU A 23 -11.83 20.64 -6.78
N VAL A 24 -12.95 20.62 -7.51
CA VAL A 24 -12.99 20.14 -8.89
C VAL A 24 -12.08 20.98 -9.78
N PHE A 25 -12.20 22.31 -9.70
CA PHE A 25 -11.37 23.23 -10.49
C PHE A 25 -9.88 23.06 -10.19
N VAL A 26 -9.48 23.03 -8.93
CA VAL A 26 -8.07 22.84 -8.52
C VAL A 26 -7.50 21.54 -9.06
N ARG A 27 -8.29 20.46 -9.06
CA ARG A 27 -7.88 19.17 -9.63
C ARG A 27 -7.56 19.29 -11.12
N TYR A 28 -8.47 19.90 -11.90
CA TYR A 28 -8.24 20.09 -13.34
C TYR A 28 -7.10 21.08 -13.62
N ALA A 29 -7.02 22.16 -12.85
CA ALA A 29 -5.94 23.13 -12.98
C ALA A 29 -4.56 22.51 -12.74
N LYS A 30 -4.42 21.65 -11.72
CA LYS A 30 -3.18 20.87 -11.49
C LYS A 30 -2.83 19.97 -12.67
N THR A 31 -3.81 19.35 -13.31
CA THR A 31 -3.57 18.51 -14.49
C THR A 31 -3.06 19.34 -15.67
N VAL A 32 -3.66 20.52 -15.90
CA VAL A 32 -3.22 21.44 -16.96
C VAL A 32 -1.80 21.94 -16.70
N LEU A 33 -1.49 22.35 -15.46
CA LEU A 33 -0.13 22.82 -15.10
C LEU A 33 0.90 21.70 -15.32
N LYS A 34 0.63 20.46 -14.92
CA LYS A 34 1.52 19.32 -15.19
C LYS A 34 1.76 19.09 -16.69
N GLN A 35 0.74 19.30 -17.52
CA GLN A 35 0.89 19.20 -18.97
C GLN A 35 1.75 20.33 -19.53
N VAL A 36 1.60 21.56 -19.02
CA VAL A 36 2.46 22.69 -19.38
C VAL A 36 3.90 22.41 -18.99
N ASP A 37 4.15 21.96 -17.75
CA ASP A 37 5.48 21.60 -17.27
C ASP A 37 6.10 20.47 -18.15
N ALA A 38 5.30 19.49 -18.56
CA ALA A 38 5.76 18.41 -19.44
C ALA A 38 6.15 18.92 -20.84
N ILE A 39 5.38 19.88 -21.39
CA ILE A 39 5.70 20.51 -22.68
C ILE A 39 6.98 21.37 -22.54
N GLU A 40 7.10 22.18 -21.49
CA GLU A 40 8.28 22.99 -21.24
C GLU A 40 9.54 22.11 -21.09
N ASN A 41 9.45 20.99 -20.36
CA ASN A 41 10.53 20.02 -20.23
C ASN A 41 10.90 19.34 -21.55
N MET A 42 9.94 19.13 -22.45
CA MET A 42 10.16 18.50 -23.77
C MET A 42 10.99 19.42 -24.70
N PHE A 43 10.85 20.76 -24.54
CA PHE A 43 11.50 21.74 -25.41
C PHE A 43 12.68 22.49 -24.75
N SER A 44 12.89 22.35 -23.43
CA SER A 44 14.06 22.89 -22.75
C SER A 44 15.26 21.96 -23.03
N GLY A 45 16.00 22.29 -24.08
CA GLY A 45 17.05 21.47 -24.70
C GLY A 45 18.32 21.20 -23.89
N ASP A 46 18.34 21.43 -22.58
CA ASP A 46 19.53 21.27 -21.73
C ASP A 46 19.30 20.45 -20.45
N HIS A 47 18.09 19.92 -20.23
CA HIS A 47 17.85 18.98 -19.13
C HIS A 47 17.29 17.67 -19.70
N ALA A 48 18.06 16.59 -19.58
CA ALA A 48 17.54 15.24 -19.70
C ALA A 48 16.25 15.17 -18.86
N ALA A 49 15.13 14.77 -19.47
CA ALA A 49 13.83 14.72 -18.79
C ALA A 49 14.00 13.96 -17.47
N LYS A 50 13.66 14.61 -16.35
CA LYS A 50 13.78 14.02 -15.02
C LYS A 50 12.97 12.74 -14.97
N THR A 51 13.64 11.64 -14.70
CA THR A 51 12.96 10.34 -14.55
C THR A 51 12.10 10.34 -13.30
N GLN A 52 10.80 10.15 -13.44
CA GLN A 52 9.88 10.11 -12.31
C GLN A 52 9.18 8.76 -12.23
N PHE A 53 9.20 8.17 -11.04
CA PHE A 53 8.44 6.98 -10.71
C PHE A 53 7.59 7.23 -9.47
N SER A 54 6.33 6.79 -9.46
CA SER A 54 5.47 6.97 -8.30
C SER A 54 4.50 5.82 -8.11
N ILE A 55 4.51 5.25 -6.90
CA ILE A 55 3.63 4.14 -6.55
C ILE A 55 3.04 4.28 -5.15
N SER A 56 1.77 3.92 -5.01
CA SER A 56 1.02 3.90 -3.77
C SER A 56 0.62 2.46 -3.43
N VAL A 57 1.07 1.91 -2.29
CA VAL A 57 1.06 0.48 -2.00
C VAL A 57 0.50 0.15 -0.61
N PRO A 58 0.03 -1.09 -0.37
CA PRO A 58 -0.24 -1.56 0.98
C PRO A 58 1.05 -1.74 1.78
N ARG A 59 0.94 -1.78 3.10
CA ARG A 59 2.08 -2.10 3.98
C ARG A 59 2.47 -3.56 3.82
N ALA A 60 3.44 -3.82 2.93
CA ALA A 60 3.89 -5.16 2.57
C ALA A 60 5.40 -5.23 2.42
N SER A 61 6.02 -6.16 3.14
CA SER A 61 7.48 -6.27 3.16
C SER A 61 8.06 -6.71 1.83
N TYR A 62 7.41 -7.61 1.09
CA TYR A 62 7.88 -8.04 -0.23
C TYR A 62 7.82 -6.91 -1.28
N ILE A 63 6.81 -6.01 -1.18
CA ILE A 63 6.72 -4.84 -2.07
C ILE A 63 7.81 -3.82 -1.72
N ALA A 64 8.06 -3.61 -0.43
CA ALA A 64 9.15 -2.72 0.01
C ALA A 64 10.53 -3.27 -0.39
N ASP A 65 10.74 -4.59 -0.34
CA ASP A 65 11.94 -5.26 -0.80
C ASP A 65 12.11 -5.10 -2.33
N ALA A 66 11.04 -5.29 -3.09
CA ALA A 66 11.01 -5.04 -4.53
C ALA A 66 11.42 -3.60 -4.85
N PHE A 67 10.85 -2.61 -4.13
CA PHE A 67 11.18 -1.20 -4.34
C PHE A 67 12.63 -0.91 -3.98
N ALA A 68 13.15 -1.49 -2.89
CA ALA A 68 14.54 -1.34 -2.51
C ALA A 68 15.51 -1.94 -3.54
N LYS A 69 15.17 -3.07 -4.15
CA LYS A 69 15.94 -3.68 -5.25
C LYS A 69 15.86 -2.84 -6.52
N PHE A 70 14.65 -2.44 -6.91
CA PHE A 70 14.41 -1.55 -8.05
C PHE A 70 15.20 -0.23 -7.94
N SER A 71 15.24 0.40 -6.77
CA SER A 71 15.97 1.66 -6.58
C SER A 71 17.47 1.56 -6.91
N LYS A 72 18.06 0.37 -6.85
CA LYS A 72 19.47 0.12 -7.21
C LYS A 72 19.69 0.05 -8.72
N LEU A 73 18.63 -0.15 -9.51
CA LEU A 73 18.72 -0.23 -10.98
C LEU A 73 18.77 1.16 -11.63
N ILE A 74 18.46 2.21 -10.88
CA ILE A 74 18.57 3.59 -11.38
C ILE A 74 20.04 3.93 -11.56
N GLU A 75 20.41 4.29 -12.78
CA GLU A 75 21.79 4.59 -13.15
C GLU A 75 22.34 5.80 -12.38
N LYS A 76 23.62 5.72 -12.00
CA LYS A 76 24.30 6.85 -11.35
C LYS A 76 24.39 8.04 -12.28
N GLY A 77 23.97 9.20 -11.80
CA GLY A 77 23.97 10.45 -12.57
C GLY A 77 22.65 10.72 -13.30
N THR A 78 21.68 9.82 -13.23
CA THR A 78 20.32 10.09 -13.70
C THR A 78 19.63 11.06 -12.73
N ASP A 79 19.06 12.14 -13.25
CA ASP A 79 18.15 12.99 -12.46
C ASP A 79 16.82 12.23 -12.29
N ALA A 80 16.61 11.64 -11.13
CA ALA A 80 15.47 10.79 -10.86
C ALA A 80 14.80 11.08 -9.52
N GLU A 81 13.47 11.07 -9.51
CA GLU A 81 12.65 11.12 -8.29
C GLU A 81 11.74 9.89 -8.20
N LEU A 82 11.88 9.15 -7.11
CA LEU A 82 11.10 7.96 -6.84
C LEU A 82 10.19 8.19 -5.64
N PHE A 83 8.88 8.11 -5.84
CA PHE A 83 7.87 8.29 -4.80
C PHE A 83 7.25 6.94 -4.42
N TYR A 84 7.44 6.54 -3.17
CA TYR A 84 6.88 5.32 -2.60
C TYR A 84 6.04 5.67 -1.38
N LYS A 85 4.73 5.35 -1.43
CA LYS A 85 3.79 5.69 -0.37
C LYS A 85 3.03 4.47 0.11
N GLU A 86 3.21 4.10 1.37
CA GLU A 86 2.39 3.08 2.00
C GLU A 86 1.05 3.66 2.46
N THR A 87 -0.04 2.99 2.11
CA THR A 87 -1.40 3.45 2.39
C THR A 87 -2.43 2.32 2.32
N ASN A 88 -3.70 2.62 2.52
CA ASN A 88 -4.80 1.68 2.31
C ASN A 88 -5.32 1.68 0.85
N ALA A 89 -6.11 0.65 0.50
CA ALA A 89 -6.59 0.44 -0.87
C ALA A 89 -7.33 1.65 -1.45
N LEU A 90 -8.23 2.27 -0.70
CA LEU A 90 -9.00 3.42 -1.22
C LEU A 90 -8.15 4.66 -1.41
N ARG A 91 -7.20 4.91 -0.53
CA ARG A 91 -6.28 6.03 -0.70
C ARG A 91 -5.37 5.79 -1.90
N ALA A 92 -4.95 4.54 -2.15
CA ALA A 92 -4.20 4.19 -3.35
C ALA A 92 -5.02 4.53 -4.61
N ILE A 93 -6.28 4.08 -4.69
CA ILE A 93 -7.19 4.42 -5.79
C ILE A 93 -7.36 5.95 -5.92
N LYS A 94 -7.62 6.65 -4.81
CA LYS A 94 -7.77 8.12 -4.82
C LYS A 94 -6.50 8.82 -5.30
N ASN A 95 -5.32 8.37 -4.90
CA ASN A 95 -4.04 8.94 -5.33
C ASN A 95 -3.87 8.83 -6.86
N LEU A 96 -4.28 7.70 -7.48
CA LEU A 96 -4.26 7.53 -8.93
C LEU A 96 -5.26 8.47 -9.63
N LEU A 97 -6.49 8.53 -9.12
CA LEU A 97 -7.54 9.36 -9.70
C LEU A 97 -7.23 10.86 -9.61
N ASN A 98 -6.48 11.29 -8.62
CA ASN A 98 -6.00 12.67 -8.47
C ASN A 98 -4.70 12.94 -9.24
N ASP A 99 -4.18 11.95 -9.98
CA ASP A 99 -2.89 12.03 -10.69
C ASP A 99 -1.70 12.35 -9.77
N GLU A 100 -1.82 11.99 -8.48
CA GLU A 100 -0.72 12.12 -7.51
C GLU A 100 0.30 10.99 -7.65
N PHE A 101 -0.15 9.80 -8.07
CA PHE A 101 0.65 8.61 -8.32
C PHE A 101 0.25 7.96 -9.64
N LYS A 102 1.20 7.34 -10.34
CA LYS A 102 0.96 6.66 -11.62
C LYS A 102 0.55 5.20 -11.43
N LEU A 103 1.18 4.53 -10.48
CA LEU A 103 0.89 3.15 -10.11
C LEU A 103 0.28 3.04 -8.72
N GLY A 104 -0.47 1.98 -8.49
CA GLY A 104 -0.96 1.60 -7.19
C GLY A 104 -0.98 0.10 -7.01
N ILE A 105 -0.91 -0.37 -5.77
CA ILE A 105 -1.26 -1.74 -5.40
C ILE A 105 -2.35 -1.65 -4.35
N VAL A 106 -3.47 -2.32 -4.61
CA VAL A 106 -4.58 -2.43 -3.67
C VAL A 106 -4.61 -3.82 -3.05
N ARG A 107 -4.80 -3.88 -1.73
CA ARG A 107 -4.98 -5.13 -0.99
C ARG A 107 -6.38 -5.20 -0.45
N TYR A 108 -7.03 -6.34 -0.65
CA TYR A 108 -8.37 -6.63 -0.13
C TYR A 108 -8.56 -8.14 0.08
N ALA A 109 -9.49 -8.50 0.97
CA ALA A 109 -9.89 -9.89 1.13
C ALA A 109 -10.68 -10.36 -0.10
N GLU A 110 -10.50 -11.63 -0.48
CA GLU A 110 -11.15 -12.24 -1.66
C GLU A 110 -12.68 -12.08 -1.65
N SER A 111 -13.30 -12.06 -0.47
CA SER A 111 -14.74 -11.80 -0.31
C SER A 111 -15.19 -10.47 -0.90
N PHE A 112 -14.28 -9.50 -1.06
CA PHE A 112 -14.54 -8.19 -1.67
C PHE A 112 -14.09 -8.08 -3.13
N ASP A 113 -13.68 -9.17 -3.78
CA ASP A 113 -13.12 -9.17 -5.13
C ASP A 113 -14.07 -8.49 -6.15
N LYS A 114 -15.35 -8.85 -6.12
CA LYS A 114 -16.37 -8.26 -7.01
C LYS A 114 -16.55 -6.75 -6.76
N TYR A 115 -16.54 -6.33 -5.50
CA TYR A 115 -16.69 -4.92 -5.12
C TYR A 115 -15.52 -4.08 -5.65
N TYR A 116 -14.29 -4.53 -5.44
CA TYR A 116 -13.10 -3.80 -5.90
C TYR A 116 -12.97 -3.80 -7.42
N LYS A 117 -13.26 -4.91 -8.10
CA LYS A 117 -13.28 -4.97 -9.56
C LYS A 117 -14.28 -4.01 -10.17
N ASN A 118 -15.52 -4.03 -9.69
CA ASN A 118 -16.54 -3.09 -10.16
C ASN A 118 -16.10 -1.63 -9.94
N MET A 119 -15.54 -1.31 -8.78
CA MET A 119 -15.05 0.03 -8.48
C MET A 119 -13.91 0.45 -9.42
N MET A 120 -12.97 -0.44 -9.71
CA MET A 120 -11.86 -0.15 -10.62
C MET A 120 -12.36 0.06 -12.05
N ASP A 121 -13.30 -0.77 -12.51
CA ASP A 121 -13.92 -0.64 -13.83
C ASP A 121 -14.68 0.69 -13.98
N GLU A 122 -15.53 1.05 -13.00
CA GLU A 122 -16.28 2.31 -12.98
C GLU A 122 -15.37 3.55 -12.96
N LYS A 123 -14.20 3.42 -12.37
CA LYS A 123 -13.22 4.51 -12.27
C LYS A 123 -12.19 4.54 -13.42
N GLY A 124 -12.33 3.66 -14.40
CA GLY A 124 -11.44 3.61 -15.57
C GLY A 124 -10.00 3.22 -15.20
N LEU A 125 -9.85 2.27 -14.28
CA LEU A 125 -8.55 1.69 -13.91
C LEU A 125 -8.36 0.33 -14.62
N GLU A 126 -7.14 0.08 -15.07
CA GLU A 126 -6.64 -1.26 -15.39
C GLU A 126 -6.14 -1.92 -14.11
N TYR A 127 -6.26 -3.26 -14.05
CA TYR A 127 -5.84 -4.00 -12.88
C TYR A 127 -5.31 -5.39 -13.22
N GLU A 128 -4.26 -5.79 -12.50
CA GLU A 128 -3.59 -7.09 -12.65
C GLU A 128 -3.33 -7.74 -11.29
N LEU A 129 -3.65 -9.03 -11.15
CA LEU A 129 -3.40 -9.78 -9.92
C LEU A 129 -1.89 -10.04 -9.75
N ILE A 130 -1.31 -9.52 -8.68
CA ILE A 130 0.11 -9.75 -8.34
C ILE A 130 0.25 -10.97 -7.43
N ALA A 131 -0.50 -11.03 -6.33
CA ALA A 131 -0.39 -12.10 -5.35
C ALA A 131 -1.75 -12.43 -4.73
N GLU A 132 -1.89 -13.71 -4.39
CA GLU A 132 -2.98 -14.23 -3.58
C GLU A 132 -2.37 -15.01 -2.42
N PHE A 133 -2.79 -14.75 -1.19
CA PHE A 133 -2.16 -15.32 0.00
C PHE A 133 -3.11 -15.29 1.20
N ARG A 134 -2.77 -16.09 2.22
CA ARG A 134 -3.35 -15.97 3.56
C ARG A 134 -2.39 -15.20 4.46
N TYR A 135 -2.91 -14.38 5.37
CA TYR A 135 -2.07 -13.78 6.40
C TYR A 135 -1.47 -14.85 7.30
N LYS A 136 -0.21 -14.60 7.66
CA LYS A 136 0.53 -15.34 8.68
C LYS A 136 0.63 -14.51 9.95
N LEU A 137 0.80 -15.17 11.06
CA LEU A 137 1.26 -14.57 12.30
C LEU A 137 2.73 -14.25 12.17
N LEU A 138 3.10 -13.03 12.49
CA LEU A 138 4.48 -12.54 12.60
C LEU A 138 4.77 -12.28 14.07
N PHE A 139 5.83 -12.84 14.61
CA PHE A 139 6.21 -12.76 16.01
C PHE A 139 7.72 -12.99 16.17
N HIS A 140 8.27 -12.70 17.36
CA HIS A 140 9.67 -12.99 17.65
C HIS A 140 9.94 -14.51 17.71
N LYS A 141 11.10 -14.96 17.22
CA LYS A 141 11.47 -16.39 17.20
C LYS A 141 11.47 -17.05 18.58
N ASP A 142 11.65 -16.28 19.65
CA ASP A 142 11.63 -16.72 21.04
C ASP A 142 10.24 -16.50 21.72
N SER A 143 9.21 -16.12 20.95
CA SER A 143 7.83 -16.02 21.41
C SER A 143 7.29 -17.42 21.81
N PRO A 144 6.33 -17.51 22.75
CA PRO A 144 5.62 -18.75 23.03
C PRO A 144 5.04 -19.41 21.78
N LEU A 145 4.61 -18.62 20.78
CA LEU A 145 4.08 -19.14 19.51
C LEU A 145 5.09 -19.94 18.69
N ALA A 146 6.38 -19.70 18.87
CA ALA A 146 7.43 -20.41 18.14
C ALA A 146 7.56 -21.89 18.58
N GLN A 147 7.19 -22.20 19.82
CA GLN A 147 7.30 -23.54 20.41
C GLN A 147 6.08 -24.45 20.14
N MET A 148 5.00 -23.87 19.60
CA MET A 148 3.76 -24.60 19.32
C MET A 148 3.87 -25.35 17.98
N ASP A 149 3.37 -26.58 17.91
CA ASP A 149 3.27 -27.32 16.64
C ASP A 149 2.24 -26.67 15.71
N GLU A 150 1.11 -26.25 16.27
CA GLU A 150 0.02 -25.57 15.59
C GLU A 150 -0.48 -24.39 16.44
N VAL A 151 -0.81 -23.27 15.80
CA VAL A 151 -1.34 -22.07 16.47
C VAL A 151 -2.81 -21.87 16.10
N THR A 152 -3.64 -21.66 17.11
CA THR A 152 -5.08 -21.37 17.00
C THR A 152 -5.40 -19.94 17.43
N TYR A 153 -6.65 -19.52 17.28
CA TYR A 153 -7.09 -18.21 17.78
C TYR A 153 -7.07 -18.11 19.31
N ASP A 154 -7.31 -19.23 20.01
CA ASP A 154 -7.30 -19.26 21.47
C ASP A 154 -5.90 -18.98 22.04
N ASP A 155 -4.86 -19.43 21.36
CA ASP A 155 -3.46 -19.20 21.76
C ASP A 155 -3.02 -17.72 21.67
N LEU A 156 -3.80 -16.89 20.97
CA LEU A 156 -3.51 -15.46 20.79
C LEU A 156 -4.13 -14.56 21.86
N ARG A 157 -5.04 -15.05 22.70
CA ARG A 157 -5.82 -14.23 23.63
C ARG A 157 -4.96 -13.47 24.65
N ASP A 158 -3.95 -14.13 25.19
CA ASP A 158 -3.08 -13.57 26.21
C ASP A 158 -1.93 -12.74 25.65
N LEU A 159 -1.76 -12.74 24.33
CA LEU A 159 -0.72 -11.99 23.63
C LEU A 159 -1.19 -10.59 23.25
N VAL A 160 -0.25 -9.73 22.91
CA VAL A 160 -0.52 -8.36 22.48
C VAL A 160 -0.52 -8.28 20.95
N MET A 161 -1.65 -7.93 20.34
CA MET A 161 -1.74 -7.76 18.90
C MET A 161 -1.24 -6.37 18.47
N ILE A 162 -0.25 -6.33 17.59
CA ILE A 162 0.13 -5.11 16.87
C ILE A 162 -0.73 -5.00 15.61
N ALA A 163 -1.40 -3.88 15.41
CA ALA A 163 -2.23 -3.63 14.26
C ALA A 163 -2.06 -2.19 13.74
N HIS A 164 -2.27 -1.99 12.45
CA HIS A 164 -2.33 -0.64 11.90
C HIS A 164 -3.64 0.06 12.26
N ALA A 165 -3.55 1.35 12.58
CA ALA A 165 -4.69 2.13 13.07
C ALA A 165 -5.69 2.50 11.96
N ASP A 166 -5.26 2.54 10.69
CA ASP A 166 -6.10 2.91 9.56
C ASP A 166 -6.69 1.67 8.86
N PRO A 167 -8.02 1.51 8.82
CA PRO A 167 -8.67 0.37 8.20
C PRO A 167 -8.52 0.39 6.67
N TYR A 168 -8.59 -0.80 6.05
CA TYR A 168 -8.41 -1.00 4.61
C TYR A 168 -9.72 -0.91 3.80
N VAL A 169 -10.90 -1.04 4.44
CA VAL A 169 -12.21 -1.02 3.76
C VAL A 169 -13.05 0.15 4.27
N PRO A 170 -13.43 1.08 3.41
CA PRO A 170 -14.03 2.35 3.79
C PRO A 170 -15.55 2.43 3.76
N SER A 171 -16.22 1.47 3.13
CA SER A 171 -17.68 1.47 3.00
C SER A 171 -18.41 0.93 4.23
N LEU A 172 -17.66 0.41 5.21
CA LEU A 172 -18.22 -0.14 6.43
C LEU A 172 -17.88 0.75 7.63
N PRO A 173 -18.74 0.81 8.66
CA PRO A 173 -18.39 1.43 9.95
C PRO A 173 -17.11 0.84 10.51
N PHE A 174 -16.28 1.66 11.15
CA PHE A 174 -14.96 1.27 11.69
C PHE A 174 -14.99 0.00 12.56
N SER A 175 -16.10 -0.19 13.30
CA SER A 175 -16.31 -1.38 14.13
C SER A 175 -16.54 -2.67 13.34
N GLU A 176 -17.16 -2.58 12.14
CA GLU A 176 -17.42 -3.74 11.27
C GLU A 176 -16.20 -4.07 10.43
N VAL A 177 -15.49 -3.06 9.92
CA VAL A 177 -14.24 -3.23 9.17
C VAL A 177 -13.21 -3.99 9.99
N LYS A 178 -13.03 -3.64 11.27
CA LYS A 178 -12.09 -4.35 12.15
C LYS A 178 -12.42 -5.82 12.36
N LYS A 179 -13.70 -6.17 12.39
CA LYS A 179 -14.13 -7.58 12.59
C LYS A 179 -13.94 -8.43 11.34
N GLU A 180 -14.00 -7.80 10.16
CA GLU A 180 -13.91 -8.53 8.89
C GLU A 180 -12.49 -8.61 8.32
N GLU A 181 -11.61 -7.65 8.59
CA GLU A 181 -10.26 -7.63 8.01
C GLU A 181 -9.26 -8.46 8.80
N LEU A 182 -9.27 -8.36 10.10
CA LEU A 182 -8.35 -9.12 10.94
C LEU A 182 -9.13 -9.85 12.03
N PRO A 183 -8.79 -11.12 12.31
CA PRO A 183 -9.35 -11.80 13.46
C PRO A 183 -9.05 -10.99 14.73
N ASP A 184 -10.08 -10.54 15.43
CA ASP A 184 -9.96 -9.77 16.66
C ASP A 184 -9.92 -10.73 17.87
N ASN A 185 -8.76 -11.34 18.08
CA ASN A 185 -8.60 -12.45 19.03
C ASN A 185 -7.75 -12.09 20.25
N SER A 186 -7.37 -10.83 20.41
CA SER A 186 -6.60 -10.37 21.57
C SER A 186 -7.27 -9.13 22.19
N ASP A 187 -7.41 -9.16 23.52
CA ASP A 187 -7.93 -8.02 24.28
C ASP A 187 -6.91 -6.88 24.40
N ARG A 188 -5.61 -7.20 24.24
CA ARG A 188 -4.50 -6.23 24.33
C ARG A 188 -4.01 -5.87 22.93
N LYS A 189 -3.96 -4.56 22.61
CA LYS A 189 -3.60 -4.07 21.28
C LYS A 189 -2.65 -2.89 21.33
N ILE A 190 -1.67 -2.89 20.43
CA ILE A 190 -0.85 -1.74 20.09
C ILE A 190 -1.25 -1.29 18.69
N LEU A 191 -1.76 -0.06 18.57
CA LEU A 191 -2.14 0.51 17.29
C LEU A 191 -1.00 1.39 16.77
N VAL A 192 -0.43 1.01 15.63
CA VAL A 192 0.64 1.75 14.97
C VAL A 192 0.14 2.46 13.72
N PHE A 193 0.69 3.62 13.42
CA PHE A 193 0.37 4.38 12.21
C PHE A 193 1.45 4.17 11.15
N GLU A 194 2.71 4.04 11.57
CA GLU A 194 3.86 3.87 10.69
C GLU A 194 4.41 2.45 10.75
N ARG A 195 4.80 1.91 9.60
CA ARG A 195 5.25 0.52 9.51
C ARG A 195 6.60 0.27 10.21
N ALA A 196 7.49 1.25 10.26
CA ALA A 196 8.83 1.07 10.81
C ALA A 196 8.79 0.54 12.25
N SER A 197 8.01 1.16 13.12
CA SER A 197 7.93 0.81 14.55
C SER A 197 7.39 -0.60 14.85
N GLN A 198 6.73 -1.27 13.90
CA GLN A 198 6.23 -2.63 14.11
C GLN A 198 7.34 -3.66 14.33
N PHE A 199 8.48 -3.48 13.64
CA PHE A 199 9.59 -4.44 13.70
C PHE A 199 10.34 -4.34 15.04
N GLU A 200 10.57 -3.12 15.53
CA GLU A 200 11.14 -2.88 16.84
C GLU A 200 10.24 -3.41 17.95
N LEU A 201 8.93 -3.17 17.86
CA LEU A 201 7.96 -3.69 18.84
C LEU A 201 7.95 -5.22 18.90
N LEU A 202 7.99 -5.88 17.74
CA LEU A 202 8.02 -7.34 17.65
C LEU A 202 9.35 -7.92 18.15
N ALA A 203 10.47 -7.22 17.89
CA ALA A 203 11.80 -7.67 18.29
C ALA A 203 12.04 -7.54 19.80
N GLU A 204 11.54 -6.48 20.42
CA GLU A 204 11.74 -6.18 21.84
C GLU A 204 10.72 -6.85 22.76
N ASN A 205 9.48 -7.03 22.31
CA ASN A 205 8.43 -7.61 23.11
C ASN A 205 7.97 -8.96 22.54
N HIS A 206 8.47 -10.05 23.07
CA HIS A 206 8.21 -11.41 22.61
C HIS A 206 6.79 -11.91 22.88
N GLU A 207 5.98 -11.16 23.65
CA GLU A 207 4.53 -11.42 23.82
C GLU A 207 3.69 -10.75 22.73
N THR A 208 4.32 -10.07 21.75
CA THR A 208 3.60 -9.42 20.66
C THR A 208 3.51 -10.30 19.43
N PHE A 209 2.44 -10.10 18.68
CA PHE A 209 2.27 -10.66 17.35
C PHE A 209 1.54 -9.69 16.42
N MET A 210 1.62 -9.91 15.12
CA MET A 210 0.77 -9.23 14.14
C MET A 210 0.41 -10.14 12.98
N TRP A 211 -0.68 -9.80 12.29
CA TRP A 211 -1.04 -10.42 11.03
C TRP A 211 -0.31 -9.73 9.87
N SER A 212 0.38 -10.49 9.05
CA SER A 212 1.14 -9.95 7.92
C SER A 212 1.06 -10.85 6.69
N SER A 213 1.21 -10.25 5.51
CA SER A 213 1.54 -11.01 4.30
C SER A 213 2.91 -11.69 4.48
N PRO A 214 3.27 -12.67 3.63
CA PRO A 214 4.60 -13.24 3.61
C PRO A 214 5.69 -12.16 3.61
N ILE A 215 6.74 -12.39 4.39
CA ILE A 215 7.87 -11.47 4.60
C ILE A 215 9.15 -12.11 4.07
N PRO A 216 9.99 -11.37 3.32
CA PRO A 216 11.27 -11.86 2.85
C PRO A 216 12.14 -12.37 4.01
N ARG A 217 12.72 -13.56 3.84
CA ARG A 217 13.56 -14.22 4.85
C ARG A 217 14.68 -13.34 5.41
N PRO A 218 15.43 -12.55 4.61
CA PRO A 218 16.47 -11.67 5.16
C PRO A 218 15.93 -10.63 6.16
N LEU A 219 14.66 -10.21 6.01
CA LEU A 219 14.02 -9.28 6.93
C LEU A 219 13.63 -9.96 8.25
N LEU A 220 13.11 -11.19 8.18
CA LEU A 220 12.83 -12.02 9.36
C LEU A 220 14.12 -12.25 10.17
N GLU A 221 15.19 -12.67 9.52
CA GLU A 221 16.49 -12.91 10.14
C GLU A 221 17.07 -11.67 10.81
N ARG A 222 16.97 -10.49 10.15
CA ARG A 222 17.46 -9.21 10.66
C ARG A 222 16.85 -8.83 12.02
N TYR A 223 15.56 -9.10 12.21
CA TYR A 223 14.82 -8.73 13.42
C TYR A 223 14.59 -9.91 14.38
N GLY A 224 15.13 -11.10 14.08
CA GLY A 224 14.90 -12.29 14.88
C GLY A 224 13.44 -12.76 14.89
N LEU A 225 12.71 -12.54 13.79
CA LEU A 225 11.30 -12.84 13.69
C LEU A 225 11.04 -14.18 12.99
N ALA A 226 9.85 -14.71 13.21
CA ALA A 226 9.33 -15.90 12.54
C ALA A 226 7.90 -15.65 12.05
N GLN A 227 7.52 -16.38 11.01
CA GLN A 227 6.14 -16.39 10.51
C GLN A 227 5.56 -17.80 10.55
N ARG A 228 4.27 -17.89 10.89
CA ARG A 228 3.52 -19.15 10.92
C ARG A 228 2.06 -18.93 10.53
N TYR A 229 1.45 -19.92 9.90
CA TYR A 229 0.00 -19.91 9.69
C TYR A 229 -0.74 -20.17 11.01
N CYS A 230 -1.85 -19.47 11.20
CA CYS A 230 -2.82 -19.84 12.21
C CYS A 230 -3.82 -20.81 11.57
N ARG A 231 -4.09 -21.93 12.22
CA ARG A 231 -4.99 -22.98 11.73
C ARG A 231 -6.38 -22.44 11.40
N ASP A 232 -6.89 -21.57 12.24
CA ASP A 232 -8.26 -21.07 12.16
C ASP A 232 -8.43 -19.95 11.13
N ASN A 233 -7.33 -19.28 10.71
CA ASN A 233 -7.40 -18.23 9.70
C ASN A 233 -7.37 -18.81 8.27
N LYS A 234 -8.54 -18.82 7.62
CA LYS A 234 -8.71 -19.30 6.24
C LYS A 234 -8.89 -18.17 5.22
N ARG A 235 -8.85 -16.90 5.67
CA ARG A 235 -9.09 -15.75 4.79
C ARG A 235 -7.96 -15.60 3.78
N VAL A 236 -8.36 -15.42 2.53
CA VAL A 236 -7.47 -15.16 1.40
C VAL A 236 -7.50 -13.68 1.06
N TYR A 237 -6.36 -13.11 0.77
CA TYR A 237 -6.18 -11.71 0.37
C TYR A 237 -5.53 -11.65 -1.00
N LYS A 238 -5.85 -10.59 -1.72
CA LYS A 238 -5.30 -10.29 -3.05
C LYS A 238 -4.54 -8.97 -3.03
N ASP A 239 -3.36 -8.95 -3.63
CA ASP A 239 -2.64 -7.75 -4.02
C ASP A 239 -2.81 -7.57 -5.52
N VAL A 240 -3.35 -6.44 -5.93
CA VAL A 240 -3.69 -6.14 -7.31
C VAL A 240 -3.00 -4.84 -7.72
N LEU A 241 -2.16 -4.89 -8.73
CA LEU A 241 -1.57 -3.71 -9.37
C LEU A 241 -2.65 -2.95 -10.12
N ILE A 242 -2.65 -1.64 -10.02
CA ILE A 242 -3.60 -0.75 -10.69
C ILE A 242 -2.90 0.44 -11.32
N HIS A 243 -3.40 0.87 -12.47
CA HIS A 243 -3.07 2.15 -13.09
C HIS A 243 -4.27 2.67 -13.90
N ARG A 244 -4.23 3.92 -14.34
CA ARG A 244 -5.31 4.46 -15.18
C ARG A 244 -5.29 3.82 -16.57
N LYS A 245 -6.47 3.61 -17.18
CA LYS A 245 -6.60 3.07 -18.55
C LYS A 245 -5.94 3.95 -19.61
N ASP A 246 -5.91 5.26 -19.37
CA ASP A 246 -5.29 6.26 -20.25
C ASP A 246 -3.79 6.47 -19.98
N TYR A 247 -3.19 5.70 -19.07
CA TYR A 247 -1.77 5.72 -18.76
C TYR A 247 -1.05 4.53 -19.40
N THR A 248 -0.07 4.82 -20.23
CA THR A 248 0.83 3.79 -20.79
C THR A 248 2.02 3.60 -19.85
N LEU A 249 2.25 2.37 -19.43
CA LEU A 249 3.40 2.01 -18.58
C LEU A 249 4.71 2.41 -19.25
N SER A 250 5.52 3.17 -18.54
CA SER A 250 6.85 3.57 -18.97
C SER A 250 7.87 2.45 -18.75
N GLU A 251 9.09 2.63 -19.26
CA GLU A 251 10.19 1.68 -19.04
C GLU A 251 10.49 1.51 -17.55
N ILE A 252 10.54 2.62 -16.79
CA ILE A 252 10.81 2.57 -15.35
C ILE A 252 9.69 1.88 -14.56
N ASP A 253 8.43 1.99 -15.01
CA ASP A 253 7.30 1.25 -14.40
C ASP A 253 7.48 -0.25 -14.61
N ASN A 254 7.84 -0.66 -15.83
CA ASN A 254 8.07 -2.06 -16.15
C ASN A 254 9.26 -2.65 -15.37
N MET A 255 10.34 -1.89 -15.19
CA MET A 255 11.47 -2.28 -14.34
C MET A 255 11.03 -2.57 -12.89
N PHE A 256 10.18 -1.72 -12.33
CA PHE A 256 9.63 -1.97 -11.00
C PHE A 256 8.74 -3.20 -10.96
N ILE A 257 7.85 -3.39 -11.95
CA ILE A 257 6.94 -4.54 -12.03
C ILE A 257 7.74 -5.85 -12.10
N GLU A 258 8.83 -5.87 -12.86
CA GLU A 258 9.74 -7.03 -12.92
C GLU A 258 10.33 -7.36 -11.55
N GLU A 259 10.86 -6.36 -10.82
CA GLU A 259 11.38 -6.55 -9.47
C GLU A 259 10.30 -6.98 -8.47
N LEU A 260 9.07 -6.46 -8.62
CA LEU A 260 7.92 -6.87 -7.82
C LEU A 260 7.59 -8.36 -8.03
N VAL A 261 7.59 -8.82 -9.28
CA VAL A 261 7.35 -10.23 -9.61
C VAL A 261 8.47 -11.14 -9.08
N LYS A 262 9.74 -10.70 -9.16
CA LYS A 262 10.88 -11.42 -8.59
C LYS A 262 10.77 -11.53 -7.06
N ALA A 263 10.58 -10.41 -6.37
CA ALA A 263 10.44 -10.36 -4.92
C ALA A 263 9.24 -11.20 -4.43
N LYS A 264 8.12 -11.17 -5.17
CA LYS A 264 6.98 -12.05 -4.90
C LYS A 264 7.37 -13.53 -5.02
N ARG A 265 8.03 -13.94 -6.10
CA ARG A 265 8.46 -15.35 -6.30
C ARG A 265 9.41 -15.81 -5.18
N GLU A 266 10.40 -14.98 -4.82
CA GLU A 266 11.33 -15.27 -3.75
C GLU A 266 10.64 -15.42 -2.38
N THR A 267 9.68 -14.53 -2.09
CA THR A 267 9.01 -14.50 -0.79
C THR A 267 7.94 -15.59 -0.64
N PHE A 268 7.23 -15.93 -1.71
CA PHE A 268 6.09 -16.88 -1.69
C PHE A 268 6.49 -18.26 -2.22
N GLY A 269 7.57 -18.38 -3.00
CA GLY A 269 8.01 -19.64 -3.61
C GLY A 269 8.69 -20.62 -2.65
N GLU A 270 9.10 -20.18 -1.47
CA GLU A 270 9.64 -21.05 -0.42
C GLU A 270 8.55 -21.88 0.29
N GLU A 271 7.29 -21.80 -0.17
CA GLU A 271 6.12 -22.43 0.44
C GLU A 271 5.51 -23.58 -0.38
N MET A 272 6.11 -23.93 -1.55
CA MET A 272 5.65 -25.08 -2.37
C MET A 272 6.46 -26.34 -2.09
#